data_d02235911e8c2e6babdc039847e02aec
#
_entry.id   d02235911e8c2e6babdc039847e02aec
#
_cell.length_a   1.000
_cell.length_b   1.000
_cell.length_c   1.000
_cell.angle_alpha   90.00
_cell.angle_beta   90.00
_cell.angle_gamma   90.00
#
_symmetry.space_group_name_H-M   'P 1'
#
loop_
_entity.id
_entity.type
_entity.pdbx_description
1 polymer ?
#
loop_
_entity_poly.entity_id
_entity_poly.type
_entity_poly.pdbx_seq_one_letter_code
_entity_poly.pdbx_strand_id
1 'polypeptide(L)'
;MATDAPGQRLRPAAQVGWYVLLSLLALIVLAPLYFVVVRAISDPSEAFLSSVLTPQGVRFDGFREAWTRGNMGSALVRSLVVTLLITTLQLGTSVLAAYAFAFLRFPFKRLTFAVFMATMLLPLEVTLLPNLQTMRDLGWFDTYQGLVVPFAASAFGTFLIRQGFGCSKQSSLPVFPWLEPGFSPLAA
;
A
#
# COMPACT_ATOMS: atom_id res chain seq x y z
N MET A 1 -15.39 36.47 -6.60
CA MET A 1 -15.45 36.19 -8.05
C MET A 1 -14.78 34.86 -8.29
N ALA A 2 -15.56 33.77 -8.26
CA ALA A 2 -15.07 32.43 -8.53
C ALA A 2 -14.97 32.27 -10.04
N THR A 3 -13.77 32.14 -10.56
CA THR A 3 -13.51 31.79 -11.96
C THR A 3 -13.82 30.31 -12.14
N ASP A 4 -15.03 30.01 -12.62
CA ASP A 4 -15.36 28.71 -13.18
C ASP A 4 -14.39 28.42 -14.32
N ALA A 5 -13.44 27.52 -14.07
CA ALA A 5 -12.63 26.94 -15.14
C ALA A 5 -13.61 26.19 -16.08
N PRO A 6 -13.62 26.52 -17.39
CA PRO A 6 -14.49 25.84 -18.33
C PRO A 6 -14.07 24.38 -18.40
N GLY A 7 -14.87 23.49 -17.77
CA GLY A 7 -14.72 22.06 -17.93
C GLY A 7 -14.75 21.75 -19.42
N GLN A 8 -13.63 21.31 -19.98
CA GLN A 8 -13.53 20.85 -21.36
C GLN A 8 -14.50 19.70 -21.54
N ARG A 9 -15.71 20.01 -21.98
CA ARG A 9 -16.66 18.99 -22.43
C ARG A 9 -16.05 18.36 -23.68
N LEU A 10 -15.43 17.22 -23.49
CA LEU A 10 -14.93 16.41 -24.59
C LEU A 10 -16.06 16.21 -25.59
N ARG A 11 -15.77 16.34 -26.89
CA ARG A 11 -16.74 16.09 -27.97
C ARG A 11 -17.33 14.68 -27.75
N PRO A 12 -18.66 14.48 -27.96
CA PRO A 12 -19.32 13.21 -27.64
C PRO A 12 -18.65 11.99 -28.32
N ALA A 13 -18.12 12.16 -29.52
CA ALA A 13 -17.35 11.11 -30.20
C ALA A 13 -16.05 10.73 -29.46
N ALA A 14 -15.35 11.70 -28.85
CA ALA A 14 -14.16 11.45 -28.05
C ALA A 14 -14.51 10.72 -26.74
N GLN A 15 -15.64 11.04 -26.13
CA GLN A 15 -16.13 10.35 -24.93
C GLN A 15 -16.44 8.88 -25.23
N VAL A 16 -17.13 8.60 -26.35
CA VAL A 16 -17.40 7.20 -26.78
C VAL A 16 -16.07 6.45 -27.00
N GLY A 17 -15.09 7.07 -27.65
CA GLY A 17 -13.77 6.46 -27.85
C GLY A 17 -13.07 6.12 -26.52
N TRP A 18 -13.13 7.01 -25.53
CA TRP A 18 -12.59 6.77 -24.19
C TRP A 18 -13.32 5.62 -23.47
N TYR A 19 -14.66 5.56 -23.54
CA TYR A 19 -15.40 4.47 -22.93
C TYR A 19 -15.09 3.13 -23.56
N VAL A 20 -14.96 3.06 -24.89
CA VAL A 20 -14.59 1.84 -25.60
C VAL A 20 -13.18 1.39 -25.19
N LEU A 21 -12.21 2.30 -25.17
CA LEU A 21 -10.84 2.00 -24.73
C LEU A 21 -10.80 1.50 -23.28
N LEU A 22 -11.48 2.19 -22.37
CA LEU A 22 -11.52 1.79 -20.96
C LEU A 22 -12.21 0.45 -20.76
N SER A 23 -13.31 0.18 -21.50
CA SER A 23 -14.00 -1.11 -21.45
C SER A 23 -13.11 -2.24 -21.94
N LEU A 24 -12.34 -2.01 -23.00
CA LEU A 24 -11.42 -3.00 -23.55
C LEU A 24 -10.26 -3.29 -22.59
N LEU A 25 -9.69 -2.25 -21.99
CA LEU A 25 -8.69 -2.40 -20.94
C LEU A 25 -9.25 -3.14 -19.71
N ALA A 26 -10.48 -2.81 -19.29
CA ALA A 26 -11.14 -3.50 -18.18
C ALA A 26 -11.33 -4.99 -18.48
N LEU A 27 -11.76 -5.34 -19.69
CA LEU A 27 -11.89 -6.76 -20.12
C LEU A 27 -10.55 -7.49 -20.09
N ILE A 28 -9.47 -6.86 -20.56
CA ILE A 28 -8.12 -7.45 -20.53
C ILE A 28 -7.68 -7.70 -19.08
N VAL A 29 -7.92 -6.76 -18.17
CA VAL A 29 -7.55 -6.88 -16.75
C VAL A 29 -8.42 -7.92 -16.03
N LEU A 30 -9.70 -8.02 -16.39
CA LEU A 30 -10.64 -8.97 -15.78
C LEU A 30 -10.50 -10.39 -16.35
N ALA A 31 -9.96 -10.56 -17.55
CA ALA A 31 -9.82 -11.87 -18.19
C ALA A 31 -9.08 -12.89 -17.29
N PRO A 32 -7.88 -12.60 -16.71
CA PRO A 32 -7.21 -13.57 -15.85
C PRO A 32 -8.02 -13.90 -14.60
N LEU A 33 -8.75 -12.94 -14.02
CA LEU A 33 -9.63 -13.20 -12.87
C LEU A 33 -10.79 -14.13 -13.27
N TYR A 34 -11.40 -13.89 -14.42
CA TYR A 34 -12.44 -14.76 -14.97
C TYR A 34 -11.92 -16.20 -15.13
N PHE A 35 -10.74 -16.38 -15.72
CA PHE A 35 -10.13 -17.71 -15.87
C PHE A 35 -9.88 -18.40 -14.54
N VAL A 36 -9.38 -17.67 -13.52
CA VAL A 36 -9.17 -18.23 -12.18
C VAL A 36 -10.50 -18.73 -11.59
N VAL A 37 -11.56 -17.92 -11.69
CA VAL A 37 -12.89 -18.29 -11.17
C VAL A 37 -13.44 -19.51 -11.91
N VAL A 38 -13.39 -19.52 -13.25
CA VAL A 38 -13.85 -20.67 -14.05
C VAL A 38 -13.11 -21.94 -13.68
N ARG A 39 -11.77 -21.86 -13.52
CA ARG A 39 -10.95 -23.01 -13.11
C ARG A 39 -11.22 -23.47 -11.68
N ALA A 40 -11.50 -22.55 -10.76
CA ALA A 40 -11.78 -22.87 -9.37
C ALA A 40 -13.09 -23.67 -9.19
N ILE A 41 -14.06 -23.49 -10.10
CA ILE A 41 -15.36 -24.16 -10.04
C ILE A 41 -15.52 -25.30 -11.07
N SER A 42 -14.53 -25.54 -11.95
CA SER A 42 -14.57 -26.61 -12.95
C SER A 42 -14.00 -27.92 -12.41
N ASP A 43 -14.48 -29.06 -12.95
CA ASP A 43 -13.91 -30.37 -12.63
C ASP A 43 -12.45 -30.45 -13.12
N PRO A 44 -11.50 -30.88 -12.29
CA PRO A 44 -10.10 -31.00 -12.68
C PRO A 44 -9.84 -31.95 -13.86
N SER A 45 -10.66 -33.00 -13.99
CA SER A 45 -10.52 -34.00 -15.06
C SER A 45 -10.91 -33.44 -16.43
N GLU A 46 -11.88 -32.54 -16.49
CA GLU A 46 -12.34 -31.91 -17.72
C GLU A 46 -11.63 -30.60 -18.05
N ALA A 47 -10.99 -30.01 -17.05
CA ALA A 47 -10.29 -28.73 -17.17
C ALA A 47 -9.11 -28.75 -18.17
N PHE A 48 -8.56 -29.92 -18.48
CA PHE A 48 -7.49 -30.11 -19.49
C PHE A 48 -7.97 -30.31 -20.90
N LEU A 49 -9.22 -30.73 -21.09
CA LEU A 49 -9.74 -31.20 -22.38
C LEU A 49 -10.78 -30.28 -23.02
N SER A 50 -11.35 -29.34 -22.27
CA SER A 50 -12.45 -28.51 -22.76
C SER A 50 -12.11 -27.01 -22.83
N SER A 51 -12.94 -26.29 -23.61
CA SER A 51 -12.76 -24.84 -23.84
C SER A 51 -12.63 -24.05 -22.53
N VAL A 52 -11.56 -23.26 -22.44
CA VAL A 52 -11.16 -22.44 -21.27
C VAL A 52 -12.22 -21.40 -20.91
N LEU A 53 -13.24 -21.18 -21.72
CA LEU A 53 -14.19 -20.09 -21.65
C LEU A 53 -15.46 -20.41 -20.84
N THR A 54 -15.79 -21.68 -20.66
CA THR A 54 -17.04 -22.08 -19.99
C THR A 54 -16.73 -23.05 -18.84
N PRO A 55 -17.35 -22.89 -17.65
CA PRO A 55 -17.19 -23.86 -16.58
C PRO A 55 -17.82 -25.19 -16.99
N GLN A 56 -17.07 -26.27 -16.85
CA GLN A 56 -17.54 -27.63 -17.11
C GLN A 56 -17.70 -28.35 -15.77
N GLY A 57 -18.86 -28.98 -15.56
CA GLY A 57 -19.12 -29.76 -14.37
C GLY A 57 -18.95 -28.97 -13.07
N VAL A 58 -19.77 -27.93 -12.87
CA VAL A 58 -19.64 -27.02 -11.70
C VAL A 58 -19.55 -27.78 -10.39
N ARG A 59 -18.41 -27.67 -9.69
CA ARG A 59 -18.12 -28.32 -8.42
C ARG A 59 -17.48 -27.36 -7.44
N PHE A 60 -17.94 -27.41 -6.20
CA PHE A 60 -17.38 -26.61 -5.10
C PHE A 60 -16.48 -27.44 -4.15
N ASP A 61 -16.30 -28.72 -4.44
CA ASP A 61 -15.46 -29.62 -3.64
C ASP A 61 -14.01 -29.19 -3.59
N GLY A 62 -13.52 -28.54 -4.66
CA GLY A 62 -12.18 -27.98 -4.73
C GLY A 62 -11.87 -26.96 -3.63
N PHE A 63 -12.87 -26.16 -3.21
CA PHE A 63 -12.72 -25.23 -2.10
C PHE A 63 -12.59 -25.96 -0.75
N ARG A 64 -13.38 -27.03 -0.56
CA ARG A 64 -13.30 -27.85 0.65
C ARG A 64 -11.97 -28.58 0.72
N GLU A 65 -11.51 -29.11 -0.40
CA GLU A 65 -10.22 -29.78 -0.52
C GLU A 65 -9.05 -28.84 -0.26
N ALA A 66 -9.05 -27.64 -0.86
CA ALA A 66 -8.08 -26.59 -0.58
C ALA A 66 -8.07 -26.17 0.89
N TRP A 67 -9.26 -26.06 1.51
CA TRP A 67 -9.36 -25.70 2.92
C TRP A 67 -8.78 -26.78 3.85
N THR A 68 -9.10 -28.05 3.59
CA THR A 68 -8.70 -29.18 4.44
C THR A 68 -7.27 -29.65 4.16
N ARG A 69 -6.93 -29.91 2.89
CA ARG A 69 -5.60 -30.41 2.50
C ARG A 69 -4.55 -29.30 2.42
N GLY A 70 -4.96 -28.09 2.02
CA GLY A 70 -4.08 -26.92 1.94
C GLY A 70 -3.82 -26.22 3.26
N ASN A 71 -4.39 -26.68 4.39
CA ASN A 71 -4.29 -26.03 5.70
C ASN A 71 -4.57 -24.51 5.62
N MET A 72 -5.52 -24.11 4.77
CA MET A 72 -5.83 -22.70 4.51
C MET A 72 -6.17 -21.92 5.78
N GLY A 73 -6.89 -22.54 6.72
CA GLY A 73 -7.24 -21.90 7.99
C GLY A 73 -6.00 -21.48 8.79
N SER A 74 -5.03 -22.38 8.95
CA SER A 74 -3.79 -22.06 9.67
C SER A 74 -2.93 -21.05 8.91
N ALA A 75 -2.89 -21.12 7.59
CA ALA A 75 -2.16 -20.16 6.76
C ALA A 75 -2.76 -18.75 6.88
N LEU A 76 -4.09 -18.62 6.84
CA LEU A 76 -4.78 -17.34 7.02
C LEU A 76 -4.53 -16.73 8.40
N VAL A 77 -4.60 -17.55 9.46
CA VAL A 77 -4.31 -17.08 10.82
C VAL A 77 -2.87 -16.61 10.95
N ARG A 78 -1.90 -17.35 10.41
CA ARG A 78 -0.48 -16.92 10.40
C ARG A 78 -0.30 -15.61 9.63
N SER A 79 -0.89 -15.49 8.43
CA SER A 79 -0.83 -14.26 7.64
C SER A 79 -1.44 -13.08 8.40
N LEU A 80 -2.57 -13.27 9.05
CA LEU A 80 -3.22 -12.25 9.87
C LEU A 80 -2.32 -11.78 11.02
N VAL A 81 -1.76 -12.73 11.78
CA VAL A 81 -0.85 -12.43 12.91
C VAL A 81 0.39 -11.67 12.43
N VAL A 82 1.05 -12.16 11.38
CA VAL A 82 2.25 -11.51 10.82
C VAL A 82 1.92 -10.10 10.33
N THR A 83 0.82 -9.95 9.60
CA THR A 83 0.39 -8.64 9.09
C THR A 83 0.10 -7.65 10.22
N LEU A 84 -0.61 -8.08 11.25
CA LEU A 84 -0.90 -7.22 12.40
C LEU A 84 0.37 -6.82 13.15
N LEU A 85 1.31 -7.74 13.36
CA LEU A 85 2.59 -7.45 13.99
C LEU A 85 3.41 -6.46 13.17
N ILE A 86 3.58 -6.69 11.86
CA ILE A 86 4.31 -5.79 10.97
C ILE A 86 3.66 -4.42 10.99
N THR A 87 2.34 -4.33 10.77
CA THR A 87 1.62 -3.06 10.69
C THR A 87 1.73 -2.25 11.99
N THR A 88 1.58 -2.92 13.13
CA THR A 88 1.65 -2.25 14.44
C THR A 88 3.06 -1.72 14.71
N LEU A 89 4.09 -2.53 14.48
CA LEU A 89 5.48 -2.13 14.66
C LEU A 89 5.87 -1.02 13.67
N GLN A 90 5.51 -1.18 12.39
CA GLN A 90 5.82 -0.21 11.35
C GLN A 90 5.13 1.14 11.60
N LEU A 91 3.87 1.12 12.03
CA LEU A 91 3.15 2.34 12.40
C LEU A 91 3.78 3.00 13.63
N GLY A 92 4.06 2.24 14.69
CA GLY A 92 4.68 2.73 15.91
C GLY A 92 6.04 3.38 15.64
N THR A 93 6.94 2.68 14.96
CA THR A 93 8.27 3.20 14.60
C THR A 93 8.18 4.42 13.69
N SER A 94 7.26 4.41 12.71
CA SER A 94 7.07 5.53 11.79
C SER A 94 6.54 6.78 12.50
N VAL A 95 5.60 6.63 13.44
CA VAL A 95 5.08 7.76 14.23
C VAL A 95 6.18 8.35 15.12
N LEU A 96 6.94 7.51 15.83
CA LEU A 96 8.04 7.96 16.69
C LEU A 96 9.14 8.69 15.89
N ALA A 97 9.54 8.11 14.74
CA ALA A 97 10.53 8.73 13.87
C ALA A 97 10.01 10.03 13.25
N ALA A 98 8.77 10.06 12.77
CA ALA A 98 8.14 11.25 12.22
C ALA A 98 8.03 12.37 13.28
N TYR A 99 7.66 12.02 14.51
CA TYR A 99 7.63 12.96 15.63
C TYR A 99 9.02 13.56 15.91
N ALA A 100 10.05 12.71 15.97
CA ALA A 100 11.43 13.16 16.16
C ALA A 100 11.87 14.10 15.03
N PHE A 101 11.61 13.76 13.79
CA PHE A 101 11.92 14.60 12.62
C PHE A 101 11.01 15.82 12.46
N ALA A 102 9.84 15.88 13.06
CA ALA A 102 8.99 17.07 13.03
C ALA A 102 9.34 18.05 14.16
N PHE A 103 9.37 17.59 15.40
CA PHE A 103 9.34 18.43 16.60
C PHE A 103 10.67 18.53 17.35
N LEU A 104 11.50 17.48 17.35
CA LEU A 104 12.76 17.52 18.10
C LEU A 104 13.81 18.35 17.38
N ARG A 105 14.66 19.03 18.16
CA ARG A 105 15.83 19.78 17.70
C ARG A 105 17.08 18.98 18.04
N PHE A 106 17.80 18.49 17.02
CA PHE A 106 19.07 17.79 17.19
C PHE A 106 20.05 18.16 16.06
N PRO A 107 21.36 18.03 16.30
CA PRO A 107 22.36 18.37 15.30
C PRO A 107 22.20 17.46 14.08
N PHE A 108 22.54 17.99 12.90
CA PHE A 108 22.49 17.28 11.62
C PHE A 108 21.10 16.69 11.23
N LYS A 109 20.01 17.15 11.84
CA LYS A 109 18.63 16.69 11.57
C LYS A 109 18.31 16.57 10.07
N ARG A 110 18.72 17.58 9.26
CA ARG A 110 18.47 17.57 7.80
C ARG A 110 19.24 16.48 7.10
N LEU A 111 20.51 16.30 7.47
CA LEU A 111 21.36 15.25 6.91
C LEU A 111 20.86 13.86 7.29
N THR A 112 20.55 13.64 8.56
CA THR A 112 19.99 12.36 9.04
C THR A 112 18.70 12.02 8.32
N PHE A 113 17.81 13.01 8.13
CA PHE A 113 16.58 12.81 7.39
C PHE A 113 16.84 12.50 5.91
N ALA A 114 17.79 13.19 5.27
CA ALA A 114 18.15 12.93 3.87
C ALA A 114 18.73 11.52 3.69
N VAL A 115 19.63 11.07 4.57
CA VAL A 115 20.17 9.70 4.58
C VAL A 115 19.05 8.68 4.80
N PHE A 116 18.16 8.94 5.75
CA PHE A 116 17.00 8.08 6.01
C PHE A 116 16.08 7.98 4.78
N MET A 117 15.83 9.08 4.07
CA MET A 117 15.07 9.06 2.82
C MET A 117 15.82 8.35 1.68
N ALA A 118 17.15 8.44 1.64
CA ALA A 118 17.95 7.74 0.64
C ALA A 118 17.80 6.20 0.74
N THR A 119 17.46 5.65 1.90
CA THR A 119 17.18 4.21 2.03
C THR A 119 15.98 3.76 1.18
N MET A 120 15.05 4.66 0.87
CA MET A 120 13.91 4.35 -0.02
C MET A 120 14.32 4.12 -1.48
N LEU A 121 15.50 4.61 -1.87
CA LEU A 121 16.04 4.41 -3.22
C LEU A 121 16.65 3.02 -3.41
N LEU A 122 16.87 2.28 -2.31
CA LEU A 122 17.37 0.91 -2.38
C LEU A 122 16.24 -0.02 -2.81
N PRO A 123 16.36 -0.69 -3.96
CA PRO A 123 15.36 -1.66 -4.38
C PRO A 123 15.34 -2.85 -3.43
N LEU A 124 14.15 -3.38 -3.17
CA LEU A 124 13.94 -4.49 -2.24
C LEU A 124 14.74 -5.74 -2.65
N GLU A 125 14.92 -5.93 -3.95
CA GLU A 125 15.65 -7.06 -4.53
C GLU A 125 17.12 -7.10 -4.08
N VAL A 126 17.76 -5.94 -3.93
CA VAL A 126 19.16 -5.83 -3.49
C VAL A 126 19.29 -6.18 -2.01
N THR A 127 18.30 -5.87 -1.21
CA THR A 127 18.32 -6.11 0.24
C THR A 127 17.88 -7.53 0.62
N LEU A 128 17.25 -8.26 -0.30
CA LEU A 128 16.69 -9.59 -0.03
C LEU A 128 17.75 -10.60 0.43
N LEU A 129 18.84 -10.73 -0.34
CA LEU A 129 19.90 -11.70 -0.02
C LEU A 129 20.64 -11.37 1.28
N PRO A 130 21.10 -10.13 1.53
CA PRO A 130 21.69 -9.75 2.81
C PRO A 130 20.77 -9.96 4.00
N ASN A 131 19.47 -9.62 3.86
CA ASN A 131 18.49 -9.88 4.91
C ASN A 131 18.35 -11.37 5.21
N LEU A 132 18.27 -12.22 4.18
CA LEU A 132 18.18 -13.67 4.34
C LEU A 132 19.40 -14.24 5.06
N GLN A 133 20.60 -13.78 4.71
CA GLN A 133 21.85 -14.18 5.38
C GLN A 133 21.82 -13.77 6.85
N THR A 134 21.50 -12.51 7.13
CA THR A 134 21.38 -11.99 8.50
C THR A 134 20.39 -12.80 9.33
N MET A 135 19.23 -13.15 8.76
CA MET A 135 18.22 -13.96 9.46
C MET A 135 18.73 -15.37 9.77
N ARG A 136 19.51 -15.97 8.86
CA ARG A 136 20.16 -17.29 9.09
C ARG A 136 21.22 -17.20 10.17
N ASP A 137 22.08 -16.20 10.14
CA ASP A 137 23.17 -16.01 11.10
C ASP A 137 22.63 -15.75 12.51
N LEU A 138 21.48 -15.07 12.62
CA LEU A 138 20.77 -14.84 13.88
C LEU A 138 19.95 -16.05 14.35
N GLY A 139 19.84 -17.12 13.55
CA GLY A 139 18.99 -18.26 13.84
C GLY A 139 17.48 -17.95 13.78
N TRP A 140 17.09 -16.88 13.07
CA TRP A 140 15.69 -16.42 12.94
C TRP A 140 15.01 -16.95 11.66
N PHE A 141 15.70 -17.83 10.94
CA PHE A 141 15.11 -18.45 9.75
C PHE A 141 13.88 -19.30 10.15
N ASP A 142 12.81 -19.20 9.41
CA ASP A 142 11.52 -19.88 9.65
C ASP A 142 10.88 -19.53 11.02
N THR A 143 11.11 -18.32 11.52
CA THR A 143 10.51 -17.78 12.74
C THR A 143 9.69 -16.54 12.50
N TYR A 144 8.78 -16.19 13.42
CA TYR A 144 8.03 -14.95 13.35
C TYR A 144 8.92 -13.71 13.42
N GLN A 145 10.01 -13.74 14.18
CA GLN A 145 10.97 -12.65 14.25
C GLN A 145 11.61 -12.38 12.88
N GLY A 146 12.02 -13.43 12.18
CA GLY A 146 12.61 -13.33 10.85
C GLY A 146 11.64 -12.78 9.80
N LEU A 147 10.33 -13.01 9.96
CA LEU A 147 9.30 -12.47 9.08
C LEU A 147 8.94 -11.02 9.41
N VAL A 148 8.99 -10.61 10.68
CA VAL A 148 8.45 -9.34 11.14
C VAL A 148 9.51 -8.26 11.25
N VAL A 149 10.68 -8.57 11.84
CA VAL A 149 11.70 -7.56 12.17
C VAL A 149 12.25 -6.80 10.96
N PRO A 150 12.55 -7.44 9.81
CA PRO A 150 13.04 -6.71 8.63
C PRO A 150 12.07 -5.66 8.11
N PHE A 151 10.78 -5.81 8.38
CA PHE A 151 9.70 -4.92 7.93
C PHE A 151 9.16 -4.02 9.05
N ALA A 152 9.74 -4.04 10.24
CA ALA A 152 9.24 -3.30 11.40
C ALA A 152 9.42 -1.78 11.30
N ALA A 153 10.17 -1.27 10.32
CA ALA A 153 10.37 0.16 10.09
C ALA A 153 10.11 0.51 8.62
N SER A 154 9.53 1.70 8.38
CA SER A 154 9.24 2.22 7.05
C SER A 154 9.67 3.68 6.91
N ALA A 155 10.61 3.93 6.01
CA ALA A 155 10.98 5.29 5.65
C ALA A 155 9.82 6.04 4.98
N PHE A 156 9.07 5.35 4.12
CA PHE A 156 7.88 5.90 3.46
C PHE A 156 6.78 6.26 4.47
N GLY A 157 6.48 5.37 5.42
CA GLY A 157 5.52 5.64 6.48
C GLY A 157 5.92 6.86 7.34
N THR A 158 7.20 6.93 7.72
CA THR A 158 7.75 8.06 8.45
C THR A 158 7.62 9.37 7.68
N PHE A 159 7.91 9.36 6.38
CA PHE A 159 7.80 10.51 5.50
C PHE A 159 6.36 11.03 5.41
N LEU A 160 5.39 10.15 5.15
CA LEU A 160 3.97 10.51 5.06
C LEU A 160 3.44 11.12 6.35
N ILE A 161 3.73 10.49 7.51
CA ILE A 161 3.27 10.98 8.80
C ILE A 161 3.91 12.34 9.12
N ARG A 162 5.21 12.51 8.81
CA ARG A 162 5.89 13.80 8.98
C ARG A 162 5.27 14.90 8.14
N GLN A 163 4.86 14.62 6.90
CA GLN A 163 4.13 15.59 6.06
C GLN A 163 2.78 15.96 6.70
N GLY A 164 2.04 14.99 7.25
CA GLY A 164 0.79 15.23 7.97
C GLY A 164 0.99 16.19 9.15
N PHE A 165 2.06 16.03 9.93
CA PHE A 165 2.41 16.96 11.01
C PHE A 165 2.74 18.38 10.48
N GLY A 166 3.34 18.50 9.30
CA GLY A 166 3.60 19.77 8.64
C GLY A 166 2.32 20.51 8.24
N CYS A 167 1.37 19.80 7.62
CA CYS A 167 0.07 20.35 7.24
C CYS A 167 -0.76 20.80 8.45
N SER A 168 -0.77 20.01 9.52
CA SER A 168 -1.48 20.37 10.76
C SER A 168 -0.95 21.65 11.40
N LYS A 169 0.36 21.89 11.32
CA LYS A 169 0.98 23.12 11.83
C LYS A 169 0.61 24.35 10.98
N GLN A 170 0.34 24.16 9.70
CA GLN A 170 -0.03 25.25 8.76
C GLN A 170 -1.51 25.58 8.84
N SER A 171 -2.37 24.62 9.20
CA SER A 171 -3.80 24.85 9.41
C SER A 171 -4.12 25.58 10.73
N SER A 172 -3.14 25.71 11.63
CA SER A 172 -3.25 26.54 12.83
C SER A 172 -2.92 28.03 12.58
N LEU A 173 -2.64 28.45 11.35
CA LEU A 173 -2.66 29.86 10.99
C LEU A 173 -4.10 30.35 11.10
N PRO A 174 -4.35 31.48 11.77
CA PRO A 174 -5.71 31.97 11.95
C PRO A 174 -6.35 32.22 10.58
N VAL A 175 -7.49 31.58 10.36
CA VAL A 175 -8.27 31.71 9.09
C VAL A 175 -8.71 33.17 8.89
N PHE A 176 -8.66 33.96 9.97
CA PHE A 176 -9.01 35.39 10.00
C PHE A 176 -7.96 36.18 10.77
N PRO A 177 -6.84 36.60 10.13
CA PRO A 177 -5.78 37.37 10.78
C PRO A 177 -6.28 38.68 11.43
N TRP A 178 -7.36 39.24 10.90
CA TRP A 178 -7.97 40.49 11.40
C TRP A 178 -8.80 40.35 12.68
N LEU A 179 -9.03 39.14 13.17
CA LEU A 179 -9.68 38.87 14.45
C LEU A 179 -8.70 38.78 15.62
N GLU A 180 -7.39 38.83 15.36
CA GLU A 180 -6.38 38.87 16.41
C GLU A 180 -6.38 40.25 17.08
N PRO A 181 -6.44 40.32 18.43
CA PRO A 181 -6.29 41.59 19.16
C PRO A 181 -4.87 42.13 18.95
N GLY A 182 -4.74 43.14 18.09
CA GLY A 182 -3.46 43.75 17.71
C GLY A 182 -3.18 43.79 16.20
N PHE A 183 -4.07 43.27 15.35
CA PHE A 183 -3.97 43.43 13.91
C PHE A 183 -4.14 44.92 13.51
N SER A 184 -3.05 45.55 13.03
CA SER A 184 -3.09 46.87 12.41
C SER A 184 -3.11 46.78 10.90
N PRO A 185 -4.21 47.17 10.22
CA PRO A 185 -4.30 47.13 8.78
C PRO A 185 -3.42 48.17 8.05
N LEU A 186 -2.71 49.01 8.81
CA LEU A 186 -1.86 50.09 8.27
C LEU A 186 -0.37 49.73 8.21
N ALA A 187 0.02 48.50 8.56
CA ALA A 187 1.42 48.05 8.60
C ALA A 187 1.75 47.04 7.46
N ALA A 188 0.94 46.93 6.41
CA ALA A 188 1.18 46.11 5.23
C ALA A 188 1.51 46.95 3.99
#